data_1f82d3ce88c354f12be9940395ff05df
#
_entry.id   1f82d3ce88c354f12be9940395ff05df
#
_cell.length_a   1.000
_cell.length_b   1.000
_cell.length_c   1.000
_cell.angle_alpha   90.00
_cell.angle_beta   90.00
_cell.angle_gamma   90.00
#
_symmetry.space_group_name_H-M   'P 1'
#
loop_
_entity.id
_entity.type
_entity.pdbx_description
1 polymer ?
#
loop_
_entity_poly.entity_id
_entity_poly.type
_entity_poly.pdbx_seq_one_letter_code
_entity_poly.pdbx_strand_id
1 'polypeptide(L)'
;MQIQPGTKKLIINQERIARQEFKSEIKCNTDQKKTALIYCENQFGLVDGKTAAALVRHSEIYTIVGVIDSSLTGKDAGEELGEEKSGIPIFANLDDALGKLSNIPDFYIYGKAPLETYIANNERLLILEAMEKGMDIISGLHQFFSEDPEFAQVAAQNGIQIKDIRKPPLLKDLHLFTGQISEVNVPVIAVLGTDCACGKMTTAVELNKTLNNLGIKSVLVATGQTSLMQGARYGVSTDALISQFVVGEVENSVVQAFKNESPDIILVEGQSAISHPAFMSSLGILKGSMPDGIILQHPPARKFRCDFPRLAMPSAESEIKLIETIAKTKVVAITLSHEDMDDHGILKVIEDYEKRLQLPTTDVLNYGCQKLVQALSKNFPKLEHKITRENYKILINGKVQADRHLKDKNEIVHA
;
A
#
# COMPACT_ATOMS: atom_id res chain seq x y z
N MET A 1 -19.76 -31.77 -19.43
CA MET A 1 -18.62 -32.33 -20.17
C MET A 1 -17.50 -32.57 -19.17
N GLN A 2 -17.17 -33.82 -18.85
CA GLN A 2 -16.13 -34.14 -17.85
C GLN A 2 -14.76 -33.95 -18.48
N ILE A 3 -13.97 -33.03 -17.96
CA ILE A 3 -12.57 -32.81 -18.39
C ILE A 3 -11.75 -34.01 -17.92
N GLN A 4 -11.02 -34.65 -18.82
CA GLN A 4 -10.20 -35.82 -18.52
C GLN A 4 -9.11 -35.51 -17.47
N PRO A 5 -8.79 -36.43 -16.57
CA PRO A 5 -7.83 -36.23 -15.46
C PRO A 5 -6.42 -35.75 -15.88
N GLY A 6 -5.98 -36.10 -17.09
CA GLY A 6 -4.71 -35.67 -17.66
C GLY A 6 -4.62 -34.18 -17.98
N THR A 7 -5.71 -33.59 -18.48
CA THR A 7 -5.77 -32.17 -18.85
C THR A 7 -5.75 -31.26 -17.61
N LYS A 8 -6.39 -31.69 -16.49
CA LYS A 8 -6.30 -30.98 -15.21
C LYS A 8 -4.90 -30.93 -14.65
N LYS A 9 -4.14 -32.02 -14.78
CA LYS A 9 -2.73 -32.07 -14.30
C LYS A 9 -1.80 -31.17 -15.13
N LEU A 10 -2.06 -31.01 -16.42
CA LEU A 10 -1.28 -30.16 -17.32
C LEU A 10 -1.52 -28.68 -17.01
N ILE A 11 -2.79 -28.27 -16.82
CA ILE A 11 -3.17 -26.88 -16.47
C ILE A 11 -2.58 -26.49 -15.11
N ILE A 12 -2.68 -27.36 -14.10
CA ILE A 12 -2.13 -27.12 -12.75
C ILE A 12 -0.59 -27.00 -12.77
N ASN A 13 0.09 -27.77 -13.63
CA ASN A 13 1.55 -27.66 -13.78
C ASN A 13 1.96 -26.38 -14.53
N GLN A 14 1.22 -25.96 -15.54
CA GLN A 14 1.49 -24.70 -16.25
C GLN A 14 1.28 -23.48 -15.35
N GLU A 15 0.22 -23.44 -14.54
CA GLU A 15 0.01 -22.36 -13.57
C GLU A 15 1.07 -22.34 -12.45
N ARG A 16 1.58 -23.50 -12.03
CA ARG A 16 2.65 -23.60 -11.04
C ARG A 16 3.99 -23.17 -11.60
N ILE A 17 4.28 -23.52 -12.85
CA ILE A 17 5.48 -23.10 -13.58
C ILE A 17 5.43 -21.60 -13.82
N ALA A 18 4.34 -21.06 -14.33
CA ALA A 18 4.16 -19.61 -14.54
C ALA A 18 4.31 -18.79 -13.25
N ARG A 19 3.82 -19.29 -12.10
CA ARG A 19 4.03 -18.63 -10.78
C ARG A 19 5.46 -18.74 -10.27
N GLN A 20 6.15 -19.87 -10.52
CA GLN A 20 7.57 -20.02 -10.16
C GLN A 20 8.47 -19.20 -11.09
N GLU A 21 8.18 -19.15 -12.37
CA GLU A 21 8.90 -18.35 -13.36
C GLU A 21 8.70 -16.86 -13.11
N PHE A 22 7.48 -16.40 -12.80
CA PHE A 22 7.24 -14.99 -12.45
C PHE A 22 7.90 -14.60 -11.12
N LYS A 23 7.92 -15.49 -10.10
CA LYS A 23 8.72 -15.26 -8.87
C LYS A 23 10.24 -15.31 -9.14
N SER A 24 10.68 -16.05 -10.16
CA SER A 24 12.09 -16.10 -10.57
C SER A 24 12.45 -14.96 -11.52
N GLU A 25 11.54 -14.48 -12.36
CA GLU A 25 11.74 -13.30 -13.22
C GLU A 25 11.86 -12.01 -12.40
N ILE A 26 11.14 -11.88 -11.27
CA ILE A 26 11.38 -10.80 -10.28
C ILE A 26 12.77 -10.95 -9.63
N LYS A 27 13.38 -12.13 -9.65
CA LYS A 27 14.74 -12.38 -9.13
C LYS A 27 15.85 -12.21 -10.17
N CYS A 28 15.51 -12.07 -11.45
CA CYS A 28 16.51 -12.08 -12.51
C CYS A 28 16.53 -10.74 -13.26
N ASN A 29 17.65 -10.07 -13.15
CA ASN A 29 18.11 -8.84 -13.81
C ASN A 29 17.70 -7.52 -13.16
N THR A 30 18.50 -7.11 -12.23
CA THR A 30 18.84 -5.76 -11.83
C THR A 30 19.31 -4.95 -13.02
N ASP A 31 18.46 -4.10 -13.63
CA ASP A 31 18.86 -2.77 -14.12
C ASP A 31 17.78 -2.04 -14.91
N GLN A 32 16.66 -2.67 -15.33
CA GLN A 32 15.53 -1.92 -15.90
C GLN A 32 14.20 -2.42 -15.33
N LYS A 33 13.55 -1.56 -14.53
CA LYS A 33 12.15 -1.78 -14.16
C LYS A 33 11.30 -1.75 -15.42
N LYS A 34 10.32 -2.66 -15.51
CA LYS A 34 9.34 -2.68 -16.59
C LYS A 34 8.46 -1.43 -16.57
N THR A 35 8.07 -0.94 -17.73
CA THR A 35 7.26 0.28 -17.88
C THR A 35 5.79 0.00 -17.63
N ALA A 36 5.08 0.93 -17.00
CA ALA A 36 3.65 0.80 -16.73
C ALA A 36 2.88 2.09 -16.99
N LEU A 37 1.74 1.97 -17.66
CA LEU A 37 0.75 3.01 -17.85
C LEU A 37 -0.43 2.73 -16.91
N ILE A 38 -0.86 3.72 -16.14
CA ILE A 38 -1.92 3.56 -15.14
C ILE A 38 -3.23 4.16 -15.66
N TYR A 39 -4.31 3.40 -15.63
CA TYR A 39 -5.65 3.90 -15.87
C TYR A 39 -6.31 4.37 -14.57
N CYS A 40 -6.74 5.63 -14.52
CA CYS A 40 -7.38 6.20 -13.32
C CYS A 40 -8.42 7.27 -13.67
N GLU A 41 -9.20 7.06 -14.74
CA GLU A 41 -10.16 8.02 -15.30
C GLU A 41 -11.09 8.63 -14.27
N ASN A 42 -11.09 9.97 -14.19
CA ASN A 42 -11.88 10.81 -13.27
C ASN A 42 -11.66 10.51 -11.78
N GLN A 43 -10.56 9.84 -11.41
CA GLN A 43 -10.30 9.45 -10.02
C GLN A 43 -8.88 9.74 -9.54
N PHE A 44 -7.97 10.19 -10.40
CA PHE A 44 -6.61 10.48 -9.98
C PHE A 44 -6.57 11.65 -8.99
N GLY A 45 -5.90 11.45 -7.86
CA GLY A 45 -5.91 12.40 -6.73
C GLY A 45 -7.14 12.31 -5.81
N LEU A 46 -8.15 11.49 -6.16
CA LEU A 46 -9.35 11.24 -5.34
C LEU A 46 -9.25 9.91 -4.58
N VAL A 47 -10.26 9.62 -3.74
CA VAL A 47 -10.28 8.44 -2.85
C VAL A 47 -10.16 7.13 -3.65
N ASP A 48 -10.91 6.99 -4.74
CA ASP A 48 -10.88 5.78 -5.57
C ASP A 48 -9.62 5.68 -6.44
N GLY A 49 -8.88 6.76 -6.62
CA GLY A 49 -7.57 6.80 -7.28
C GLY A 49 -6.38 6.47 -6.38
N LYS A 50 -6.60 6.04 -5.14
CA LYS A 50 -5.54 5.77 -4.15
C LYS A 50 -4.46 4.80 -4.62
N THR A 51 -4.80 3.80 -5.43
CA THR A 51 -3.83 2.85 -5.99
C THR A 51 -2.93 3.53 -7.03
N ALA A 52 -3.51 4.31 -7.94
CA ALA A 52 -2.75 5.09 -8.92
C ALA A 52 -1.81 6.10 -8.24
N ALA A 53 -2.33 6.88 -7.29
CA ALA A 53 -1.55 7.84 -6.51
C ALA A 53 -0.39 7.18 -5.76
N ALA A 54 -0.63 6.01 -5.16
CA ALA A 54 0.42 5.26 -4.47
C ALA A 54 1.53 4.77 -5.40
N LEU A 55 1.18 4.27 -6.59
CA LEU A 55 2.15 3.80 -7.59
C LEU A 55 2.97 4.96 -8.18
N VAL A 56 2.37 6.13 -8.39
CA VAL A 56 3.07 7.36 -8.81
C VAL A 56 4.08 7.78 -7.75
N ARG A 57 3.71 7.77 -6.46
CA ARG A 57 4.60 8.10 -5.34
C ARG A 57 5.73 7.10 -5.16
N HIS A 58 5.44 5.83 -5.34
CA HIS A 58 6.43 4.77 -5.14
C HIS A 58 6.06 3.47 -5.85
N SER A 59 7.03 2.93 -6.58
CA SER A 59 6.99 1.55 -7.07
C SER A 59 8.39 0.95 -7.07
N GLU A 60 8.55 -0.22 -6.50
CA GLU A 60 9.83 -0.96 -6.53
C GLU A 60 10.00 -1.71 -7.85
N ILE A 61 8.91 -2.08 -8.52
CA ILE A 61 8.91 -3.01 -9.66
C ILE A 61 8.52 -2.36 -11.00
N TYR A 62 7.86 -1.19 -11.00
CA TYR A 62 7.47 -0.51 -12.22
C TYR A 62 8.15 0.85 -12.37
N THR A 63 8.44 1.23 -13.62
CA THR A 63 8.65 2.61 -14.03
C THR A 63 7.33 3.14 -14.56
N ILE A 64 6.67 4.03 -13.82
CA ILE A 64 5.41 4.62 -14.24
C ILE A 64 5.71 5.66 -15.35
N VAL A 65 5.18 5.43 -16.55
CA VAL A 65 5.41 6.29 -17.72
C VAL A 65 4.26 7.24 -18.01
N GLY A 66 3.13 7.09 -17.31
CA GLY A 66 2.00 8.00 -17.42
C GLY A 66 0.76 7.50 -16.65
N VAL A 67 -0.19 8.42 -16.52
CA VAL A 67 -1.53 8.15 -15.98
C VAL A 67 -2.56 8.54 -17.04
N ILE A 68 -3.62 7.76 -17.21
CA ILE A 68 -4.77 8.11 -18.05
C ILE A 68 -5.86 8.67 -17.13
N ASP A 69 -6.14 9.95 -17.27
CA ASP A 69 -7.26 10.66 -16.67
C ASP A 69 -7.59 11.88 -17.52
N SER A 70 -8.70 11.82 -18.28
CA SER A 70 -9.07 12.84 -19.26
C SER A 70 -9.33 14.21 -18.62
N SER A 71 -9.78 14.24 -17.36
CA SER A 71 -10.08 15.47 -16.61
C SER A 71 -8.82 16.25 -16.21
N LEU A 72 -7.64 15.61 -16.21
CA LEU A 72 -6.37 16.17 -15.75
C LEU A 72 -5.31 16.19 -16.88
N THR A 73 -5.73 16.01 -18.12
CA THR A 73 -4.83 15.93 -19.28
C THR A 73 -3.80 17.05 -19.35
N GLY A 74 -2.54 16.69 -19.56
CA GLY A 74 -1.44 17.62 -19.72
C GLY A 74 -0.79 18.10 -18.42
N LYS A 75 -1.34 17.73 -17.27
CA LYS A 75 -0.73 17.98 -15.97
C LYS A 75 0.35 16.95 -15.62
N ASP A 76 1.16 17.26 -14.62
CA ASP A 76 2.11 16.34 -14.00
C ASP A 76 1.44 15.60 -12.83
N ALA A 77 1.66 14.29 -12.75
CA ALA A 77 1.01 13.47 -11.74
C ALA A 77 1.48 13.76 -10.31
N GLY A 78 2.75 14.15 -10.11
CA GLY A 78 3.26 14.55 -8.79
C GLY A 78 2.63 15.87 -8.34
N GLU A 79 2.61 16.88 -9.22
CA GLU A 79 2.01 18.19 -8.92
C GLU A 79 0.51 18.05 -8.58
N GLU A 80 -0.21 17.17 -9.29
CA GLU A 80 -1.63 16.92 -9.01
C GLU A 80 -1.87 16.25 -7.65
N LEU A 81 -0.89 15.51 -7.13
CA LEU A 81 -0.91 14.94 -5.78
C LEU A 81 -0.44 15.93 -4.69
N GLY A 82 -0.17 17.19 -5.05
CA GLY A 82 0.34 18.21 -4.12
C GLY A 82 1.82 18.03 -3.75
N GLU A 83 2.58 17.32 -4.58
CA GLU A 83 4.00 17.02 -4.37
C GLU A 83 4.87 17.75 -5.40
N GLU A 84 6.19 17.54 -5.35
CA GLU A 84 7.10 18.03 -6.38
C GLU A 84 6.81 17.37 -7.72
N LYS A 85 7.17 18.06 -8.79
CA LYS A 85 7.00 17.56 -10.15
C LYS A 85 7.69 16.20 -10.33
N SER A 86 6.91 15.18 -10.68
CA SER A 86 7.39 13.82 -10.86
C SER A 86 7.96 13.53 -12.25
N GLY A 87 7.59 14.34 -13.25
CA GLY A 87 7.87 14.07 -14.66
C GLY A 87 6.96 13.00 -15.27
N ILE A 88 5.93 12.55 -14.56
CA ILE A 88 4.96 11.56 -15.04
C ILE A 88 3.76 12.31 -15.64
N PRO A 89 3.56 12.25 -16.96
CA PRO A 89 2.47 12.97 -17.62
C PRO A 89 1.11 12.32 -17.39
N ILE A 90 0.05 13.14 -17.39
CA ILE A 90 -1.33 12.69 -17.42
C ILE A 90 -1.88 12.82 -18.84
N PHE A 91 -2.39 11.72 -19.39
CA PHE A 91 -2.91 11.59 -20.75
C PHE A 91 -4.43 11.58 -20.80
N ALA A 92 -5.00 12.04 -21.93
CA ALA A 92 -6.45 12.04 -22.11
C ALA A 92 -7.06 10.64 -22.27
N ASN A 93 -6.35 9.74 -22.94
CA ASN A 93 -6.78 8.37 -23.24
C ASN A 93 -5.57 7.52 -23.66
N LEU A 94 -5.82 6.25 -24.02
CA LEU A 94 -4.77 5.32 -24.43
C LEU A 94 -4.07 5.75 -25.72
N ASP A 95 -4.81 6.21 -26.73
CA ASP A 95 -4.23 6.66 -28.01
C ASP A 95 -3.33 7.89 -27.80
N ASP A 96 -3.75 8.85 -26.98
CA ASP A 96 -2.94 10.02 -26.61
C ASP A 96 -1.65 9.60 -25.92
N ALA A 97 -1.71 8.63 -25.00
CA ALA A 97 -0.54 8.09 -24.34
C ALA A 97 0.41 7.40 -25.33
N LEU A 98 -0.10 6.48 -26.15
CA LEU A 98 0.71 5.74 -27.11
C LEU A 98 1.29 6.63 -28.21
N GLY A 99 0.60 7.71 -28.58
CA GLY A 99 1.09 8.70 -29.55
C GLY A 99 2.25 9.56 -29.02
N LYS A 100 2.41 9.71 -27.72
CA LYS A 100 3.43 10.54 -27.05
C LYS A 100 4.57 9.73 -26.42
N LEU A 101 4.32 8.47 -26.05
CA LEU A 101 5.33 7.58 -25.51
C LEU A 101 6.21 7.01 -26.64
N SER A 102 7.51 6.84 -26.37
CA SER A 102 8.47 6.30 -27.36
C SER A 102 8.27 4.81 -27.63
N ASN A 103 7.72 4.07 -26.68
CA ASN A 103 7.46 2.63 -26.74
C ASN A 103 6.12 2.32 -26.12
N ILE A 104 5.52 1.20 -26.54
CA ILE A 104 4.34 0.63 -25.86
C ILE A 104 4.78 0.19 -24.46
N PRO A 105 4.09 0.60 -23.38
CA PRO A 105 4.40 0.15 -22.03
C PRO A 105 4.25 -1.37 -21.87
N ASP A 106 5.07 -1.98 -21.01
CA ASP A 106 4.95 -3.41 -20.71
C ASP A 106 3.63 -3.76 -20.03
N PHE A 107 3.13 -2.84 -19.18
CA PHE A 107 1.93 -3.06 -18.37
C PHE A 107 0.90 -1.96 -18.51
N TYR A 108 -0.37 -2.38 -18.52
CA TYR A 108 -1.52 -1.53 -18.26
C TYR A 108 -2.08 -1.86 -16.90
N ILE A 109 -2.01 -0.90 -15.95
CA ILE A 109 -2.45 -1.08 -14.58
C ILE A 109 -3.81 -0.41 -14.38
N TYR A 110 -4.81 -1.18 -13.95
CA TYR A 110 -6.07 -0.61 -13.50
C TYR A 110 -5.87 0.02 -12.12
N GLY A 111 -5.72 1.35 -12.09
CA GLY A 111 -5.31 2.13 -10.92
C GLY A 111 -6.46 2.59 -10.02
N LYS A 112 -7.71 2.35 -10.40
CA LYS A 112 -8.89 2.67 -9.57
C LYS A 112 -9.13 1.56 -8.54
N ALA A 113 -9.69 1.95 -7.39
CA ALA A 113 -10.07 1.04 -6.31
C ALA A 113 -11.47 1.42 -5.77
N PRO A 114 -12.51 1.36 -6.62
CA PRO A 114 -13.89 1.70 -6.25
C PRO A 114 -14.49 0.63 -5.31
N LEU A 115 -15.62 0.98 -4.68
CA LEU A 115 -16.42 0.01 -3.91
C LEU A 115 -17.19 -0.95 -4.81
N GLU A 116 -17.49 -0.55 -6.05
CA GLU A 116 -18.19 -1.38 -7.03
C GLU A 116 -17.35 -2.63 -7.37
N THR A 117 -18.07 -3.75 -7.49
CA THR A 117 -17.43 -5.04 -7.74
C THR A 117 -16.99 -5.20 -9.19
N TYR A 118 -17.73 -4.62 -10.14
CA TYR A 118 -17.54 -4.82 -11.57
C TYR A 118 -17.18 -3.52 -12.28
N ILE A 119 -16.31 -3.64 -13.30
CA ILE A 119 -15.97 -2.53 -14.19
C ILE A 119 -17.12 -2.17 -15.11
N ALA A 120 -17.18 -0.92 -15.55
CA ALA A 120 -18.12 -0.45 -16.55
C ALA A 120 -17.76 -0.97 -17.96
N ASN A 121 -18.73 -1.03 -18.87
CA ASN A 121 -18.50 -1.53 -20.24
C ASN A 121 -17.47 -0.72 -21.03
N ASN A 122 -17.42 0.59 -20.84
CA ASN A 122 -16.42 1.43 -21.48
C ASN A 122 -15.01 1.12 -20.95
N GLU A 123 -14.86 0.84 -19.67
CA GLU A 123 -13.56 0.45 -19.09
C GLU A 123 -13.12 -0.92 -19.59
N ARG A 124 -14.09 -1.85 -19.76
CA ARG A 124 -13.84 -3.16 -20.36
C ARG A 124 -13.24 -3.05 -21.76
N LEU A 125 -13.80 -2.17 -22.61
CA LEU A 125 -13.28 -1.95 -23.95
C LEU A 125 -11.85 -1.38 -23.96
N LEU A 126 -11.54 -0.46 -23.05
CA LEU A 126 -10.18 0.10 -22.91
C LEU A 126 -9.15 -0.95 -22.46
N ILE A 127 -9.55 -1.88 -21.58
CA ILE A 127 -8.68 -2.98 -21.15
C ILE A 127 -8.42 -3.92 -22.34
N LEU A 128 -9.45 -4.29 -23.11
CA LEU A 128 -9.31 -5.12 -24.32
C LEU A 128 -8.39 -4.45 -25.33
N GLU A 129 -8.54 -3.15 -25.56
CA GLU A 129 -7.67 -2.38 -26.45
C GLU A 129 -6.21 -2.42 -25.96
N ALA A 130 -5.95 -2.23 -24.66
CA ALA A 130 -4.61 -2.34 -24.10
C ALA A 130 -3.99 -3.73 -24.31
N MET A 131 -4.83 -4.80 -24.15
CA MET A 131 -4.42 -6.17 -24.42
C MET A 131 -4.05 -6.41 -25.90
N GLU A 132 -4.84 -5.85 -26.84
CA GLU A 132 -4.57 -5.93 -28.28
C GLU A 132 -3.29 -5.19 -28.67
N LYS A 133 -2.89 -4.15 -27.94
CA LYS A 133 -1.61 -3.45 -28.09
C LYS A 133 -0.42 -4.22 -27.51
N GLY A 134 -0.67 -5.36 -26.83
CA GLY A 134 0.39 -6.23 -26.29
C GLY A 134 0.84 -5.87 -24.88
N MET A 135 0.06 -5.09 -24.12
CA MET A 135 0.35 -4.78 -22.72
C MET A 135 -0.19 -5.87 -21.79
N ASP A 136 0.61 -6.33 -20.85
CA ASP A 136 0.14 -7.17 -19.74
C ASP A 136 -0.79 -6.38 -18.83
N ILE A 137 -1.80 -7.04 -18.28
CA ILE A 137 -2.82 -6.39 -17.45
C ILE A 137 -2.59 -6.66 -15.97
N ILE A 138 -2.58 -5.59 -15.17
CA ILE A 138 -2.52 -5.68 -13.70
C ILE A 138 -3.81 -5.10 -13.13
N SER A 139 -4.53 -5.89 -12.34
CA SER A 139 -5.76 -5.48 -11.66
C SER A 139 -5.70 -5.72 -10.16
N GLY A 140 -6.21 -4.75 -9.40
CA GLY A 140 -6.43 -4.87 -7.95
C GLY A 140 -7.90 -4.95 -7.56
N LEU A 141 -8.78 -5.24 -8.50
CA LEU A 141 -10.22 -5.35 -8.25
C LEU A 141 -10.60 -6.69 -7.62
N HIS A 142 -11.82 -6.76 -7.10
CA HIS A 142 -12.44 -8.03 -6.68
C HIS A 142 -12.97 -8.85 -7.87
N GLN A 143 -13.20 -8.21 -9.02
CA GLN A 143 -13.45 -8.89 -10.29
C GLN A 143 -12.12 -9.39 -10.84
N PHE A 144 -11.96 -10.72 -10.90
CA PHE A 144 -10.75 -11.33 -11.45
C PHE A 144 -10.84 -11.35 -12.97
N PHE A 145 -10.01 -10.55 -13.63
CA PHE A 145 -9.97 -10.47 -15.10
C PHE A 145 -9.45 -11.78 -15.72
N SER A 146 -8.58 -12.51 -15.02
CA SER A 146 -8.10 -13.81 -15.46
C SER A 146 -9.18 -14.91 -15.50
N GLU A 147 -10.33 -14.68 -14.88
CA GLU A 147 -11.49 -15.61 -14.88
C GLU A 147 -12.57 -15.18 -15.88
N ASP A 148 -12.46 -13.99 -16.46
CA ASP A 148 -13.36 -13.52 -17.50
C ASP A 148 -13.03 -14.21 -18.83
N PRO A 149 -14.02 -14.90 -19.47
CA PRO A 149 -13.76 -15.67 -20.68
C PRO A 149 -13.25 -14.85 -21.86
N GLU A 150 -13.74 -13.62 -22.03
CA GLU A 150 -13.32 -12.73 -23.12
C GLU A 150 -11.90 -12.22 -22.89
N PHE A 151 -11.59 -11.75 -21.69
CA PHE A 151 -10.24 -11.34 -21.34
C PHE A 151 -9.24 -12.50 -21.47
N ALA A 152 -9.59 -13.68 -20.97
CA ALA A 152 -8.74 -14.87 -21.07
C ALA A 152 -8.49 -15.27 -22.53
N GLN A 153 -9.50 -15.16 -23.41
CA GLN A 153 -9.35 -15.42 -24.84
C GLN A 153 -8.43 -14.41 -25.52
N VAL A 154 -8.61 -13.11 -25.29
CA VAL A 154 -7.80 -12.06 -25.88
C VAL A 154 -6.35 -12.14 -25.36
N ALA A 155 -6.15 -12.43 -24.08
CA ALA A 155 -4.83 -12.65 -23.50
C ALA A 155 -4.09 -13.81 -24.19
N ALA A 156 -4.76 -14.94 -24.39
CA ALA A 156 -4.19 -16.09 -25.06
C ALA A 156 -3.85 -15.81 -26.55
N GLN A 157 -4.68 -15.03 -27.24
CA GLN A 157 -4.46 -14.67 -28.65
C GLN A 157 -3.27 -13.72 -28.82
N ASN A 158 -3.05 -12.80 -27.90
CA ASN A 158 -1.97 -11.81 -27.97
C ASN A 158 -0.71 -12.21 -27.16
N GLY A 159 -0.72 -13.35 -26.47
CA GLY A 159 0.43 -13.83 -25.69
C GLY A 159 0.76 -12.98 -24.47
N ILE A 160 -0.23 -12.26 -23.93
CA ILE A 160 -0.10 -11.39 -22.75
C ILE A 160 -0.57 -12.08 -21.48
N GLN A 161 -0.18 -11.53 -20.34
CA GLN A 161 -0.56 -12.03 -19.02
C GLN A 161 -1.56 -11.10 -18.33
N ILE A 162 -2.48 -11.70 -17.56
CA ILE A 162 -3.38 -10.98 -16.66
C ILE A 162 -3.00 -11.35 -15.22
N LYS A 163 -2.69 -10.33 -14.41
CA LYS A 163 -2.37 -10.50 -13.01
C LYS A 163 -3.41 -9.82 -12.13
N ASP A 164 -4.26 -10.61 -11.51
CA ASP A 164 -5.20 -10.18 -10.47
C ASP A 164 -4.53 -10.23 -9.12
N ILE A 165 -4.15 -9.07 -8.58
CA ILE A 165 -3.37 -8.97 -7.34
C ILE A 165 -4.17 -9.46 -6.12
N ARG A 166 -5.48 -9.27 -6.11
CA ARG A 166 -6.38 -9.76 -5.05
C ARG A 166 -6.71 -11.23 -5.14
N LYS A 167 -6.44 -11.88 -6.28
CA LYS A 167 -6.80 -13.29 -6.46
C LYS A 167 -6.07 -14.15 -5.44
N PRO A 168 -6.80 -14.81 -4.52
CA PRO A 168 -6.16 -15.61 -3.48
C PRO A 168 -5.47 -16.84 -4.08
N PRO A 169 -4.52 -17.44 -3.36
CA PRO A 169 -4.01 -18.77 -3.68
C PRO A 169 -5.14 -19.81 -3.73
N LEU A 170 -4.89 -20.96 -4.33
CA LEU A 170 -5.86 -22.05 -4.31
C LEU A 170 -6.11 -22.48 -2.85
N LEU A 171 -7.32 -22.92 -2.55
CA LEU A 171 -7.73 -23.31 -1.18
C LEU A 171 -6.76 -24.28 -0.50
N LYS A 172 -6.20 -25.22 -1.26
CA LYS A 172 -5.22 -26.21 -0.77
C LYS A 172 -3.85 -25.61 -0.39
N ASP A 173 -3.56 -24.41 -0.90
CA ASP A 173 -2.29 -23.70 -0.71
C ASP A 173 -2.44 -22.57 0.33
N LEU A 174 -3.63 -22.41 0.92
CA LEU A 174 -3.89 -21.43 1.99
C LEU A 174 -3.47 -22.01 3.35
N HIS A 175 -2.96 -21.12 4.21
CA HIS A 175 -2.44 -21.48 5.52
C HIS A 175 -3.45 -21.19 6.63
N LEU A 176 -3.63 -22.13 7.52
CA LEU A 176 -4.29 -21.89 8.81
C LEU A 176 -3.27 -21.37 9.83
N PHE A 177 -3.75 -20.70 10.85
CA PHE A 177 -2.91 -20.24 11.95
C PHE A 177 -2.24 -21.42 12.66
N THR A 178 -0.93 -21.36 12.84
CA THR A 178 -0.09 -22.44 13.38
C THR A 178 0.61 -22.07 14.69
N GLY A 179 0.68 -20.79 15.04
CA GLY A 179 1.44 -20.27 16.18
C GLY A 179 2.93 -20.07 15.92
N GLN A 180 3.41 -20.28 14.67
CA GLN A 180 4.81 -20.04 14.31
C GLN A 180 5.24 -18.58 14.45
N ILE A 181 4.28 -17.65 14.53
CA ILE A 181 4.57 -16.24 14.83
C ILE A 181 5.39 -16.08 16.13
N SER A 182 5.28 -17.00 17.09
CA SER A 182 6.09 -17.01 18.31
C SER A 182 7.58 -17.26 18.10
N GLU A 183 7.99 -17.74 16.92
CA GLU A 183 9.39 -17.91 16.52
C GLU A 183 10.03 -16.59 16.01
N VAL A 184 9.22 -15.58 15.70
CA VAL A 184 9.67 -14.27 15.25
C VAL A 184 10.22 -13.50 16.44
N ASN A 185 11.52 -13.24 16.45
CA ASN A 185 12.24 -12.65 17.60
C ASN A 185 12.73 -11.21 17.33
N VAL A 186 12.16 -10.56 16.31
CA VAL A 186 12.35 -9.14 15.98
C VAL A 186 11.04 -8.39 16.20
N PRO A 187 11.06 -7.08 16.45
CA PRO A 187 9.83 -6.30 16.58
C PRO A 187 8.93 -6.41 15.37
N VAL A 188 7.66 -6.71 15.59
CA VAL A 188 6.59 -6.66 14.61
C VAL A 188 5.71 -5.46 14.92
N ILE A 189 5.62 -4.50 14.00
CA ILE A 189 4.86 -3.25 14.18
C ILE A 189 3.71 -3.19 13.19
N ALA A 190 2.48 -3.10 13.67
CA ALA A 190 1.32 -2.91 12.81
C ALA A 190 0.98 -1.43 12.66
N VAL A 191 0.77 -0.97 11.42
CA VAL A 191 0.28 0.37 11.12
C VAL A 191 -1.24 0.28 10.94
N LEU A 192 -1.99 0.42 12.01
CA LEU A 192 -3.44 0.37 12.01
C LEU A 192 -4.04 1.76 11.82
N GLY A 193 -5.35 1.86 11.71
CA GLY A 193 -6.02 3.16 11.52
C GLY A 193 -7.41 3.19 12.09
N THR A 194 -7.99 4.39 12.08
CA THR A 194 -9.35 4.64 12.55
C THR A 194 -10.40 4.50 11.44
N ASP A 195 -9.97 4.40 10.16
CA ASP A 195 -10.88 4.26 9.02
C ASP A 195 -10.18 3.71 7.78
N CYS A 196 -10.93 3.50 6.68
CA CYS A 196 -10.40 3.29 5.33
C CYS A 196 -9.76 4.56 4.77
N ALA A 197 -8.88 4.43 3.78
CA ALA A 197 -8.28 5.54 3.03
C ALA A 197 -7.75 6.70 3.89
N CYS A 198 -7.26 6.44 5.10
CA CYS A 198 -6.72 7.47 6.00
C CYS A 198 -5.18 7.58 5.97
N GLY A 199 -4.48 6.79 5.11
CA GLY A 199 -3.03 6.87 4.93
C GLY A 199 -2.18 5.77 5.57
N LYS A 200 -2.77 4.68 6.11
CA LYS A 200 -2.04 3.55 6.74
C LYS A 200 -0.94 2.97 5.85
N MET A 201 -1.29 2.65 4.61
CA MET A 201 -0.34 2.12 3.63
C MET A 201 0.81 3.10 3.38
N THR A 202 0.50 4.38 3.13
CA THR A 202 1.50 5.44 2.93
C THR A 202 2.46 5.51 4.10
N THR A 203 1.94 5.55 5.33
CA THR A 203 2.75 5.53 6.55
C THR A 203 3.64 4.28 6.63
N ALA A 204 3.12 3.10 6.34
CA ALA A 204 3.90 1.86 6.40
C ALA A 204 5.03 1.85 5.36
N VAL A 205 4.76 2.30 4.13
CA VAL A 205 5.74 2.39 3.05
C VAL A 205 6.81 3.44 3.36
N GLU A 206 6.42 4.65 3.76
CA GLU A 206 7.38 5.74 4.07
C GLU A 206 8.25 5.40 5.29
N LEU A 207 7.67 4.77 6.32
CA LEU A 207 8.44 4.30 7.46
C LEU A 207 9.41 3.18 7.06
N ASN A 208 8.98 2.24 6.22
CA ASN A 208 9.84 1.16 5.71
C ASN A 208 11.05 1.73 4.94
N LYS A 209 10.81 2.69 4.04
CA LYS A 209 11.89 3.39 3.33
C LYS A 209 12.84 4.11 4.29
N THR A 210 12.27 4.86 5.24
CA THR A 210 13.06 5.63 6.20
C THR A 210 13.96 4.73 7.04
N LEU A 211 13.43 3.61 7.56
CA LEU A 211 14.21 2.65 8.35
C LEU A 211 15.35 2.03 7.53
N ASN A 212 15.06 1.59 6.29
CA ASN A 212 16.08 1.03 5.40
C ASN A 212 17.16 2.07 5.04
N ASN A 213 16.79 3.33 4.78
CA ASN A 213 17.75 4.42 4.54
C ASN A 213 18.64 4.71 5.77
N LEU A 214 18.19 4.41 6.98
CA LEU A 214 18.97 4.53 8.22
C LEU A 214 19.82 3.28 8.52
N GLY A 215 19.79 2.28 7.65
CA GLY A 215 20.54 1.03 7.83
C GLY A 215 19.85 0.02 8.75
N ILE A 216 18.59 0.25 9.13
CA ILE A 216 17.75 -0.72 9.85
C ILE A 216 17.04 -1.57 8.81
N LYS A 217 17.38 -2.84 8.71
CA LYS A 217 16.73 -3.74 7.74
C LYS A 217 15.27 -3.96 8.09
N SER A 218 14.39 -3.18 7.47
CA SER A 218 12.94 -3.23 7.64
C SER A 218 12.30 -3.98 6.48
N VAL A 219 11.36 -4.86 6.78
CA VAL A 219 10.57 -5.58 5.78
C VAL A 219 9.09 -5.25 5.96
N LEU A 220 8.46 -4.85 4.85
CA LEU A 220 7.01 -4.58 4.81
C LEU A 220 6.25 -5.85 4.45
N VAL A 221 5.28 -6.20 5.26
CA VAL A 221 4.25 -7.21 4.99
C VAL A 221 2.96 -6.51 4.58
N ALA A 222 2.60 -6.65 3.31
CA ALA A 222 1.41 -6.07 2.73
C ALA A 222 0.15 -6.87 3.07
N THR A 223 -0.96 -6.18 3.29
CA THR A 223 -2.25 -6.81 3.55
C THR A 223 -3.34 -6.37 2.59
N GLY A 224 -2.98 -5.52 1.64
CA GLY A 224 -3.85 -5.00 0.59
C GLY A 224 -3.18 -4.99 -0.78
N GLN A 225 -3.98 -4.84 -1.83
CA GLN A 225 -3.54 -4.90 -3.22
C GLN A 225 -2.52 -3.83 -3.59
N THR A 226 -2.63 -2.63 -3.02
CA THR A 226 -1.80 -1.50 -3.44
C THR A 226 -0.33 -1.70 -3.07
N SER A 227 -0.03 -2.08 -1.84
CA SER A 227 1.36 -2.37 -1.43
C SER A 227 1.95 -3.58 -2.16
N LEU A 228 1.12 -4.59 -2.48
CA LEU A 228 1.54 -5.72 -3.32
C LEU A 228 1.88 -5.26 -4.74
N MET A 229 1.11 -4.33 -5.33
CA MET A 229 1.41 -3.72 -6.62
C MET A 229 2.67 -2.86 -6.59
N GLN A 230 2.94 -2.18 -5.47
CA GLN A 230 4.15 -1.37 -5.30
C GLN A 230 5.43 -2.21 -5.20
N GLY A 231 5.32 -3.52 -4.95
CA GLY A 231 6.45 -4.44 -4.92
C GLY A 231 6.71 -5.13 -3.58
N ALA A 232 5.79 -5.01 -2.61
CA ALA A 232 5.94 -5.75 -1.36
C ALA A 232 6.06 -7.27 -1.64
N ARG A 233 7.17 -7.85 -1.17
CA ARG A 233 7.50 -9.27 -1.45
C ARG A 233 6.73 -10.25 -0.58
N TYR A 234 6.25 -9.81 0.56
CA TYR A 234 5.51 -10.59 1.55
C TYR A 234 4.15 -9.97 1.76
N GLY A 235 3.13 -10.79 1.85
CA GLY A 235 1.78 -10.33 2.12
C GLY A 235 0.70 -11.02 1.29
N VAL A 236 -0.53 -10.60 1.55
CA VAL A 236 -1.74 -11.12 0.90
C VAL A 236 -2.86 -10.07 0.97
N SER A 237 -3.73 -10.00 -0.04
CA SER A 237 -4.94 -9.18 0.05
C SER A 237 -5.94 -9.83 0.99
N THR A 238 -5.99 -9.36 2.24
CA THR A 238 -6.80 -9.96 3.31
C THR A 238 -8.31 -9.84 3.07
N ASP A 239 -8.74 -8.87 2.30
CA ASP A 239 -10.14 -8.60 1.94
C ASP A 239 -10.69 -9.54 0.84
N ALA A 240 -9.83 -10.31 0.19
CA ALA A 240 -10.21 -11.30 -0.81
C ALA A 240 -10.12 -12.75 -0.30
N LEU A 241 -9.68 -12.95 0.95
CA LEU A 241 -9.55 -14.28 1.55
C LEU A 241 -10.84 -14.74 2.20
N ILE A 242 -11.05 -16.05 2.20
CA ILE A 242 -12.02 -16.67 3.09
C ILE A 242 -11.58 -16.41 4.54
N SER A 243 -12.49 -15.92 5.37
CA SER A 243 -12.21 -15.45 6.75
C SER A 243 -11.42 -16.44 7.61
N GLN A 244 -11.63 -17.74 7.41
CA GLN A 244 -10.93 -18.82 8.12
C GLN A 244 -9.41 -18.78 7.92
N PHE A 245 -8.93 -18.26 6.79
CA PHE A 245 -7.51 -18.26 6.44
C PHE A 245 -6.82 -16.92 6.67
N VAL A 246 -7.56 -15.83 6.92
CA VAL A 246 -6.98 -14.48 7.07
C VAL A 246 -5.87 -14.46 8.11
N VAL A 247 -6.14 -15.00 9.30
CA VAL A 247 -5.17 -15.02 10.42
C VAL A 247 -3.93 -15.82 10.06
N GLY A 248 -4.11 -17.00 9.44
CA GLY A 248 -3.00 -17.89 9.07
C GLY A 248 -2.16 -17.34 7.91
N GLU A 249 -2.78 -16.68 6.93
CA GLU A 249 -2.03 -16.06 5.81
C GLU A 249 -1.23 -14.84 6.27
N VAL A 250 -1.74 -14.05 7.20
CA VAL A 250 -0.98 -12.96 7.81
C VAL A 250 0.18 -13.51 8.64
N GLU A 251 -0.05 -14.52 9.48
CA GLU A 251 1.02 -15.21 10.22
C GLU A 251 2.10 -15.73 9.26
N ASN A 252 1.69 -16.48 8.24
CA ASN A 252 2.62 -17.04 7.25
C ASN A 252 3.45 -15.95 6.58
N SER A 253 2.82 -14.84 6.19
CA SER A 253 3.52 -13.71 5.55
C SER A 253 4.60 -13.10 6.46
N VAL A 254 4.31 -12.90 7.75
CA VAL A 254 5.27 -12.38 8.74
C VAL A 254 6.40 -13.40 8.99
N VAL A 255 6.06 -14.67 9.17
CA VAL A 255 7.05 -15.75 9.40
C VAL A 255 7.97 -15.92 8.20
N GLN A 256 7.44 -15.89 6.98
CA GLN A 256 8.25 -15.96 5.75
C GLN A 256 9.15 -14.74 5.59
N ALA A 257 8.67 -13.54 5.89
CA ALA A 257 9.49 -12.33 5.91
C ALA A 257 10.66 -12.46 6.89
N PHE A 258 10.40 -12.95 8.09
CA PHE A 258 11.42 -13.19 9.12
C PHE A 258 12.45 -14.24 8.67
N LYS A 259 12.01 -15.41 8.22
CA LYS A 259 12.87 -16.54 7.85
C LYS A 259 13.74 -16.24 6.63
N ASN A 260 13.19 -15.55 5.62
CA ASN A 260 13.89 -15.33 4.36
C ASN A 260 14.80 -14.09 4.39
N GLU A 261 14.44 -13.07 5.16
CA GLU A 261 15.16 -11.79 5.13
C GLU A 261 16.04 -11.58 6.35
N SER A 262 15.79 -12.25 7.47
CA SER A 262 16.45 -11.94 8.75
C SER A 262 16.43 -10.43 9.03
N PRO A 263 15.26 -9.80 9.09
CA PRO A 263 15.14 -8.35 9.27
C PRO A 263 15.48 -7.92 10.70
N ASP A 264 15.65 -6.61 10.89
CA ASP A 264 15.74 -5.99 12.21
C ASP A 264 14.36 -5.64 12.78
N ILE A 265 13.38 -5.42 11.88
CA ILE A 265 12.00 -5.06 12.19
C ILE A 265 11.09 -5.48 11.03
N ILE A 266 9.87 -5.86 11.36
CA ILE A 266 8.81 -6.15 10.38
C ILE A 266 7.69 -5.13 10.57
N LEU A 267 7.30 -4.45 9.49
CA LEU A 267 6.13 -3.59 9.45
C LEU A 267 4.98 -4.35 8.80
N VAL A 268 3.79 -4.29 9.40
CA VAL A 268 2.60 -4.91 8.86
C VAL A 268 1.58 -3.83 8.50
N GLU A 269 1.20 -3.78 7.24
CA GLU A 269 0.15 -2.87 6.76
C GLU A 269 -1.19 -3.19 7.42
N GLY A 270 -1.94 -2.17 7.85
CA GLY A 270 -3.29 -2.29 8.37
C GLY A 270 -4.36 -2.03 7.30
N GLN A 271 -5.51 -2.63 7.47
CA GLN A 271 -6.70 -2.40 6.65
C GLN A 271 -7.83 -1.85 7.50
N SER A 272 -8.65 -0.91 6.97
CA SER A 272 -9.81 -0.34 7.67
C SER A 272 -9.51 0.07 9.14
N ALA A 273 -10.39 -0.27 10.09
CA ALA A 273 -10.27 -0.06 11.53
C ALA A 273 -10.88 -1.23 12.31
N ILE A 274 -10.44 -1.43 13.55
CA ILE A 274 -11.02 -2.48 14.42
C ILE A 274 -12.50 -2.20 14.70
N SER A 275 -12.84 -0.93 14.91
CA SER A 275 -14.22 -0.48 15.19
C SER A 275 -15.08 -0.35 13.93
N HIS A 276 -14.55 -0.62 12.73
CA HIS A 276 -15.29 -0.42 11.49
C HIS A 276 -16.36 -1.51 11.30
N PRO A 277 -17.66 -1.15 11.17
CA PRO A 277 -18.74 -2.14 11.16
C PRO A 277 -18.79 -3.01 9.89
N ALA A 278 -18.22 -2.53 8.77
CA ALA A 278 -18.30 -3.23 7.49
C ALA A 278 -17.12 -4.18 7.21
N PHE A 279 -15.99 -4.05 7.94
CA PHE A 279 -14.75 -4.76 7.58
C PHE A 279 -14.15 -5.51 8.78
N MET A 280 -13.74 -6.75 8.53
CA MET A 280 -13.13 -7.64 9.52
C MET A 280 -11.62 -7.78 9.41
N SER A 281 -11.02 -7.24 8.34
CA SER A 281 -9.60 -7.45 8.00
C SER A 281 -8.64 -7.00 9.11
N SER A 282 -8.91 -5.83 9.74
CA SER A 282 -8.07 -5.31 10.84
C SER A 282 -7.91 -6.29 12.01
N LEU A 283 -8.98 -6.99 12.36
CA LEU A 283 -8.95 -7.98 13.46
C LEU A 283 -8.11 -9.20 13.05
N GLY A 284 -8.25 -9.67 11.80
CA GLY A 284 -7.46 -10.76 11.27
C GLY A 284 -5.97 -10.42 11.20
N ILE A 285 -5.63 -9.20 10.76
CA ILE A 285 -4.25 -8.69 10.73
C ILE A 285 -3.66 -8.64 12.13
N LEU A 286 -4.39 -8.06 13.09
CA LEU A 286 -3.95 -7.93 14.47
C LEU A 286 -3.67 -9.30 15.13
N LYS A 287 -4.54 -10.28 14.88
CA LYS A 287 -4.39 -11.64 15.42
C LYS A 287 -3.28 -12.44 14.72
N GLY A 288 -3.13 -12.30 13.41
CA GLY A 288 -2.14 -13.05 12.64
C GLY A 288 -0.72 -12.52 12.80
N SER A 289 -0.55 -11.20 12.91
CA SER A 289 0.75 -10.58 13.09
C SER A 289 1.22 -10.51 14.55
N MET A 290 0.32 -10.62 15.52
CA MET A 290 0.62 -10.51 16.97
C MET A 290 1.65 -9.39 17.26
N PRO A 291 1.37 -8.13 16.90
CA PRO A 291 2.39 -7.08 16.88
C PRO A 291 2.88 -6.71 18.27
N ASP A 292 4.17 -6.38 18.39
CA ASP A 292 4.81 -5.90 19.61
C ASP A 292 4.52 -4.42 19.88
N GLY A 293 4.15 -3.66 18.84
CA GLY A 293 3.77 -2.26 18.93
C GLY A 293 2.87 -1.84 17.77
N ILE A 294 2.15 -0.74 17.95
CA ILE A 294 1.20 -0.25 16.96
C ILE A 294 1.43 1.23 16.70
N ILE A 295 1.40 1.62 15.43
CA ILE A 295 1.29 3.00 14.99
C ILE A 295 -0.13 3.20 14.52
N LEU A 296 -0.83 4.22 15.06
CA LEU A 296 -2.21 4.51 14.70
C LEU A 296 -2.28 5.67 13.70
N GLN A 297 -2.89 5.43 12.55
CA GLN A 297 -3.18 6.43 11.54
C GLN A 297 -4.59 7.01 11.72
N HIS A 298 -4.73 8.35 11.73
CA HIS A 298 -6.00 9.02 11.97
C HIS A 298 -6.18 10.27 11.09
N PRO A 299 -7.34 10.49 10.44
CA PRO A 299 -7.70 11.73 9.77
C PRO A 299 -8.51 12.64 10.72
N PRO A 300 -7.89 13.64 11.36
CA PRO A 300 -8.52 14.38 12.47
C PRO A 300 -9.69 15.28 12.04
N ALA A 301 -9.71 15.76 10.79
CA ALA A 301 -10.80 16.59 10.27
C ALA A 301 -12.01 15.78 9.80
N ARG A 302 -11.84 14.49 9.54
CA ARG A 302 -12.89 13.64 9.00
C ARG A 302 -13.98 13.38 10.05
N LYS A 303 -15.22 13.72 9.71
CA LYS A 303 -16.38 13.59 10.62
C LYS A 303 -17.12 12.27 10.49
N PHE A 304 -17.10 11.70 9.29
CA PHE A 304 -17.82 10.47 8.94
C PHE A 304 -16.85 9.49 8.28
N ARG A 305 -17.16 8.20 8.35
CA ARG A 305 -16.35 7.17 7.70
C ARG A 305 -16.35 7.35 6.20
N CYS A 306 -15.19 7.08 5.57
CA CYS A 306 -14.91 7.33 4.16
C CYS A 306 -16.04 6.86 3.22
N ASP A 307 -16.45 5.61 3.39
CA ASP A 307 -17.43 4.98 2.48
C ASP A 307 -18.86 4.99 3.05
N PHE A 308 -19.04 5.53 4.26
CA PHE A 308 -20.31 5.47 5.00
C PHE A 308 -20.67 6.82 5.64
N PRO A 309 -21.21 7.77 4.89
CA PRO A 309 -21.46 9.14 5.36
C PRO A 309 -22.51 9.26 6.48
N ARG A 310 -23.16 8.17 6.86
CA ARG A 310 -24.07 8.10 8.01
C ARG A 310 -23.41 7.57 9.29
N LEU A 311 -22.17 7.10 9.21
CA LEU A 311 -21.43 6.54 10.33
C LEU A 311 -20.36 7.53 10.79
N ALA A 312 -20.47 7.99 12.03
CA ALA A 312 -19.50 8.90 12.61
C ALA A 312 -18.11 8.25 12.74
N MET A 313 -17.07 9.07 12.57
CA MET A 313 -15.70 8.65 12.84
C MET A 313 -15.51 8.36 14.34
N PRO A 314 -14.77 7.32 14.71
CA PRO A 314 -14.33 7.13 16.09
C PRO A 314 -13.26 8.18 16.43
N SER A 315 -13.13 8.53 17.70
CA SER A 315 -11.96 9.27 18.15
C SER A 315 -10.72 8.36 18.17
N ALA A 316 -9.53 8.95 18.04
CA ALA A 316 -8.29 8.20 18.16
C ALA A 316 -8.18 7.46 19.49
N GLU A 317 -8.61 8.08 20.60
CA GLU A 317 -8.60 7.47 21.94
C GLU A 317 -9.47 6.22 22.02
N SER A 318 -10.65 6.26 21.43
CA SER A 318 -11.56 5.10 21.46
C SER A 318 -10.98 3.92 20.68
N GLU A 319 -10.36 4.20 19.54
CA GLU A 319 -9.70 3.17 18.74
C GLU A 319 -8.44 2.62 19.42
N ILE A 320 -7.60 3.50 20.02
CA ILE A 320 -6.43 3.10 20.82
C ILE A 320 -6.87 2.12 21.92
N LYS A 321 -7.89 2.49 22.71
CA LYS A 321 -8.39 1.65 23.79
C LYS A 321 -8.86 0.30 23.29
N LEU A 322 -9.56 0.26 22.18
CA LEU A 322 -10.07 -0.98 21.58
C LEU A 322 -8.91 -1.85 21.07
N ILE A 323 -7.97 -1.28 20.33
CA ILE A 323 -6.78 -1.97 19.82
C ILE A 323 -5.96 -2.55 20.97
N GLU A 324 -5.60 -1.76 21.97
CA GLU A 324 -4.78 -2.22 23.11
C GLU A 324 -5.47 -3.30 23.93
N THR A 325 -6.81 -3.26 24.03
CA THR A 325 -7.58 -4.30 24.72
C THR A 325 -7.51 -5.64 23.99
N ILE A 326 -7.59 -5.61 22.65
CA ILE A 326 -7.60 -6.84 21.83
C ILE A 326 -6.18 -7.37 21.63
N ALA A 327 -5.24 -6.51 21.26
CA ALA A 327 -3.86 -6.90 20.96
C ALA A 327 -3.01 -7.21 22.19
N LYS A 328 -3.39 -6.68 23.36
CA LYS A 328 -2.57 -6.71 24.59
C LYS A 328 -1.18 -6.11 24.42
N THR A 329 -1.03 -5.19 23.47
CA THR A 329 0.17 -4.39 23.19
C THR A 329 -0.18 -2.90 23.16
N LYS A 330 0.80 -2.02 22.97
CA LYS A 330 0.62 -0.58 23.08
C LYS A 330 0.64 0.11 21.70
N VAL A 331 -0.16 1.16 21.57
CA VAL A 331 0.05 2.17 20.53
C VAL A 331 1.26 3.00 20.97
N VAL A 332 2.29 3.04 20.12
CA VAL A 332 3.58 3.69 20.44
C VAL A 332 3.73 5.05 19.77
N ALA A 333 2.94 5.33 18.74
CA ALA A 333 2.91 6.61 18.03
C ALA A 333 1.59 6.78 17.27
N ILE A 334 1.28 8.02 16.90
CA ILE A 334 0.15 8.38 16.06
C ILE A 334 0.68 9.06 14.78
N THR A 335 0.02 8.76 13.67
CA THR A 335 0.20 9.50 12.43
C THR A 335 -1.11 10.13 12.00
N LEU A 336 -1.05 11.33 11.45
CA LEU A 336 -2.22 12.08 11.03
C LEU A 336 -2.23 12.22 9.51
N SER A 337 -3.43 12.27 8.94
CA SER A 337 -3.66 12.75 7.58
C SER A 337 -4.12 14.20 7.64
N HIS A 338 -3.47 15.08 6.89
CA HIS A 338 -3.86 16.50 6.78
C HIS A 338 -5.08 16.75 5.88
N GLU A 339 -5.82 15.72 5.54
CA GLU A 339 -7.08 15.77 4.79
C GLU A 339 -7.97 16.91 5.32
N ASP A 340 -8.41 17.81 4.44
CA ASP A 340 -9.21 18.99 4.75
C ASP A 340 -8.60 19.96 5.81
N MET A 341 -7.28 20.00 5.91
CA MET A 341 -6.55 20.86 6.85
C MET A 341 -5.40 21.58 6.16
N ASP A 342 -5.14 22.81 6.58
CA ASP A 342 -3.94 23.53 6.24
C ASP A 342 -2.75 23.18 7.16
N ASP A 343 -1.54 23.65 6.80
CA ASP A 343 -0.31 23.37 7.55
C ASP A 343 -0.39 23.86 9.00
N HIS A 344 -1.08 24.97 9.26
CA HIS A 344 -1.23 25.51 10.62
C HIS A 344 -2.21 24.69 11.46
N GLY A 345 -3.30 24.24 10.85
CA GLY A 345 -4.30 23.39 11.50
C GLY A 345 -3.70 22.05 11.91
N ILE A 346 -2.98 21.40 11.02
CA ILE A 346 -2.38 20.08 11.32
C ILE A 346 -1.33 20.17 12.42
N LEU A 347 -0.51 21.23 12.47
CA LEU A 347 0.48 21.42 13.54
C LEU A 347 -0.19 21.57 14.91
N LYS A 348 -1.26 22.38 15.01
CA LYS A 348 -2.02 22.49 16.27
C LYS A 348 -2.61 21.16 16.73
N VAL A 349 -3.10 20.38 15.78
CA VAL A 349 -3.65 19.06 16.10
C VAL A 349 -2.54 18.09 16.53
N ILE A 350 -1.37 18.11 15.92
CA ILE A 350 -0.21 17.33 16.37
C ILE A 350 0.14 17.68 17.82
N GLU A 351 0.26 18.97 18.16
CA GLU A 351 0.55 19.43 19.53
C GLU A 351 -0.53 18.99 20.54
N ASP A 352 -1.82 19.11 20.16
CA ASP A 352 -2.93 18.67 21.01
C ASP A 352 -2.88 17.16 21.28
N TYR A 353 -2.66 16.35 20.27
CA TYR A 353 -2.56 14.89 20.40
C TYR A 353 -1.35 14.49 21.26
N GLU A 354 -0.17 15.10 21.04
CA GLU A 354 1.01 14.84 21.87
C GLU A 354 0.76 15.20 23.34
N LYS A 355 0.11 16.33 23.60
CA LYS A 355 -0.21 16.78 24.96
C LYS A 355 -1.28 15.90 25.62
N ARG A 356 -2.32 15.53 24.90
CA ARG A 356 -3.49 14.84 25.44
C ARG A 356 -3.26 13.32 25.56
N LEU A 357 -2.62 12.73 24.57
CA LEU A 357 -2.41 11.28 24.51
C LEU A 357 -1.03 10.86 24.99
N GLN A 358 -0.09 11.79 25.17
CA GLN A 358 1.30 11.54 25.54
C GLN A 358 1.99 10.55 24.57
N LEU A 359 1.61 10.59 23.29
CA LEU A 359 2.15 9.78 22.22
C LEU A 359 2.83 10.66 21.17
N PRO A 360 4.03 10.30 20.69
CA PRO A 360 4.63 10.98 19.54
C PRO A 360 3.67 11.00 18.36
N THR A 361 3.43 12.20 17.79
CA THR A 361 2.48 12.40 16.71
C THR A 361 3.13 13.12 15.54
N THR A 362 2.88 12.69 14.32
CA THR A 362 3.41 13.30 13.08
C THR A 362 2.44 13.14 11.92
N ASP A 363 2.63 13.90 10.86
CA ASP A 363 2.14 13.62 9.52
C ASP A 363 3.35 13.21 8.67
N VAL A 364 3.36 11.98 8.17
CA VAL A 364 4.53 11.41 7.51
C VAL A 364 4.83 12.05 6.15
N LEU A 365 3.83 12.57 5.45
CA LEU A 365 3.99 13.24 4.17
C LEU A 365 4.58 14.65 4.35
N ASN A 366 4.10 15.40 5.34
CA ASN A 366 4.54 16.77 5.57
C ASN A 366 5.80 16.87 6.44
N TYR A 367 5.94 15.99 7.43
CA TYR A 367 7.01 16.11 8.46
C TYR A 367 7.90 14.86 8.58
N GLY A 368 7.68 13.86 7.71
CA GLY A 368 8.49 12.64 7.68
C GLY A 368 8.28 11.69 8.86
N CYS A 369 9.10 10.64 8.88
CA CYS A 369 8.99 9.53 9.84
C CYS A 369 9.90 9.65 11.08
N GLN A 370 10.59 10.77 11.30
CA GLN A 370 11.61 10.91 12.35
C GLN A 370 11.04 10.63 13.74
N LYS A 371 9.87 11.19 14.08
CA LYS A 371 9.20 10.93 15.36
C LYS A 371 8.81 9.46 15.54
N LEU A 372 8.43 8.78 14.45
CA LEU A 372 8.11 7.36 14.48
C LEU A 372 9.34 6.51 14.74
N VAL A 373 10.45 6.80 14.07
CA VAL A 373 11.73 6.12 14.29
C VAL A 373 12.21 6.29 15.73
N GLN A 374 12.10 7.50 16.29
CA GLN A 374 12.44 7.78 17.69
C GLN A 374 11.52 7.00 18.65
N ALA A 375 10.21 6.96 18.38
CA ALA A 375 9.28 6.19 19.17
C ALA A 375 9.61 4.68 19.15
N LEU A 376 9.93 4.14 17.98
CA LEU A 376 10.32 2.75 17.81
C LEU A 376 11.62 2.44 18.55
N SER A 377 12.66 3.29 18.40
CA SER A 377 13.95 3.10 19.10
C SER A 377 13.80 3.12 20.62
N LYS A 378 12.94 4.02 21.14
CA LYS A 378 12.65 4.09 22.57
C LYS A 378 11.94 2.84 23.11
N ASN A 379 11.01 2.29 22.35
CA ASN A 379 10.23 1.11 22.76
C ASN A 379 10.98 -0.22 22.48
N PHE A 380 11.87 -0.22 21.50
CA PHE A 380 12.62 -1.40 21.05
C PHE A 380 14.12 -1.12 21.02
N PRO A 381 14.82 -1.19 22.16
CA PRO A 381 16.23 -0.75 22.29
C PRO A 381 17.21 -1.45 21.32
N LYS A 382 16.89 -2.66 20.86
CA LYS A 382 17.70 -3.36 19.85
C LYS A 382 17.84 -2.56 18.54
N LEU A 383 16.87 -1.72 18.21
CA LEU A 383 16.91 -0.87 17.02
C LEU A 383 17.82 0.34 17.21
N GLU A 384 17.92 0.88 18.42
CA GLU A 384 18.75 2.05 18.71
C GLU A 384 20.24 1.80 18.41
N HIS A 385 20.72 0.59 18.73
CA HIS A 385 22.13 0.21 18.46
C HIS A 385 22.46 0.08 16.96
N LYS A 386 21.47 0.03 16.09
CA LYS A 386 21.63 -0.04 14.63
C LYS A 386 21.73 1.35 13.99
N ILE A 387 21.25 2.39 14.66
CA ILE A 387 21.30 3.76 14.14
C ILE A 387 22.71 4.31 14.38
N THR A 388 23.50 4.44 13.32
CA THR A 388 24.83 5.05 13.42
C THR A 388 24.73 6.54 13.78
N ARG A 389 25.79 7.12 14.40
CA ARG A 389 25.85 8.56 14.69
C ARG A 389 25.66 9.43 13.44
N GLU A 390 26.09 8.95 12.29
CA GLU A 390 25.98 9.62 11.00
C GLU A 390 24.52 9.61 10.50
N ASN A 391 23.85 8.47 10.60
CA ASN A 391 22.43 8.32 10.27
C ASN A 391 21.54 9.10 11.26
N TYR A 392 21.93 9.20 12.52
CA TYR A 392 21.23 10.03 13.50
C TYR A 392 21.29 11.53 13.16
N LYS A 393 22.41 12.02 12.57
CA LYS A 393 22.50 13.39 12.04
C LYS A 393 21.54 13.62 10.86
N ILE A 394 21.34 12.62 10.01
CA ILE A 394 20.35 12.69 8.91
C ILE A 394 18.93 12.82 9.47
N LEU A 395 18.60 12.08 10.53
CA LEU A 395 17.33 12.21 11.25
C LEU A 395 17.09 13.62 11.81
N ILE A 396 18.13 14.24 12.37
CA ILE A 396 18.05 15.58 12.96
C ILE A 396 18.04 16.66 11.86
N ASN A 397 18.84 16.52 10.82
CA ASN A 397 18.95 17.50 9.73
C ASN A 397 17.69 17.52 8.85
N GLY A 398 17.02 16.36 8.66
CA GLY A 398 15.71 16.32 8.03
C GLY A 398 14.67 17.15 8.78
N LYS A 399 14.72 17.18 10.11
CA LYS A 399 13.90 18.06 10.94
C LYS A 399 14.20 19.55 10.68
N VAL A 400 15.47 19.91 10.52
CA VAL A 400 15.91 21.30 10.27
C VAL A 400 15.49 21.77 8.86
N GLN A 401 15.44 20.88 7.87
CA GLN A 401 14.92 21.23 6.54
C GLN A 401 13.40 21.39 6.53
N ALA A 402 12.66 20.55 7.23
CA ALA A 402 11.21 20.69 7.39
C ALA A 402 10.85 21.99 8.14
N ASP A 403 11.60 22.31 9.22
CA ASP A 403 11.42 23.54 9.98
C ASP A 403 11.82 24.81 9.17
N ARG A 404 12.80 24.70 8.23
CA ARG A 404 13.14 25.81 7.31
C ARG A 404 12.09 26.00 6.22
N HIS A 405 11.59 24.93 5.62
CA HIS A 405 10.50 25.02 4.64
C HIS A 405 9.23 25.70 5.21
N LEU A 406 8.94 25.45 6.48
CA LEU A 406 7.86 26.11 7.20
C LEU A 406 8.12 27.61 7.45
N LYS A 407 9.37 28.01 7.75
CA LYS A 407 9.74 29.41 7.91
C LYS A 407 9.71 30.17 6.59
N ASP A 408 10.26 29.60 5.53
CA ASP A 408 10.30 30.22 4.21
C ASP A 408 8.91 30.39 3.61
N LYS A 409 7.99 29.40 3.80
CA LYS A 409 6.58 29.56 3.41
C LYS A 409 5.83 30.65 4.22
N ASN A 410 6.12 30.78 5.51
CA ASN A 410 5.50 31.82 6.34
C ASN A 410 6.02 33.24 6.05
N GLU A 411 7.25 33.42 5.57
CA GLU A 411 7.77 34.74 5.15
C GLU A 411 7.19 35.18 3.79
N ILE A 412 6.81 34.26 2.90
CA ILE A 412 6.19 34.58 1.60
C ILE A 412 4.72 34.98 1.74
N VAL A 413 4.02 34.58 2.80
CA VAL A 413 2.62 34.91 3.05
C VAL A 413 2.45 36.31 3.72
N HIS A 414 3.53 36.91 4.22
CA HIS A 414 3.53 38.22 4.86
C HIS A 414 4.31 39.31 4.08
N ALA A 415 4.71 39.02 2.84
CA ALA A 415 5.25 39.99 1.87
C ALA A 415 4.27 40.21 0.73
#